data_a81b9020b0fdc6ec492cf5f53808d949
#
_entry.id   a81b9020b0fdc6ec492cf5f53808d949
#
_cell.length_a   1.000
_cell.length_b   1.000
_cell.length_c   1.000
_cell.angle_alpha   90.00
_cell.angle_beta   90.00
_cell.angle_gamma   90.00
#
_symmetry.space_group_name_H-M   'P 1'
#
loop_
_entity.id
_entity.type
_entity.pdbx_description
1 polymer ?
#
loop_
_entity_poly.entity_id
_entity_poly.type
_entity_poly.pdbx_seq_one_letter_code
_entity_poly.pdbx_strand_id
1 'polypeptide(L)'
;RLYLSDQVTTIDMSRYIGELIGDLGSSMGPDWAAAIETDLDPVCIEPGRAITIGLILTELIINAQKYAYGGKPGPLRIAFQEDGAFFRMTVEDEGAGGHLAGKGFGSMMIKSLVGQLDGTIDYRDRAPGLSVVLRSRIDPLV
;
A
#
# COMPACT_ATOMS: atom_id res chain seq x y z
N ARG A 1 36.09 3.29 -3.91
CA ARG A 1 35.58 3.08 -3.90
C ARG A 1 34.86 2.91 -3.80
N LEU A 2 34.40 2.86 -3.95
CA LEU A 2 33.60 2.59 -4.03
C LEU A 2 32.92 2.32 -3.80
N TYR A 3 32.73 2.32 -3.84
CA TYR A 3 31.99 1.90 -3.74
C TYR A 3 31.29 1.61 -3.29
N LEU A 4 31.40 1.60 -3.04
CA LEU A 4 30.70 1.35 -2.70
C LEU A 4 29.96 1.60 -2.40
N SER A 5 30.12 2.08 -2.38
CA SER A 5 29.34 2.58 -2.18
C SER A 5 28.48 2.95 -2.76
N ASP A 6 28.95 3.22 -3.16
CA ASP A 6 28.13 3.14 -4.15
C ASP A 6 27.20 2.10 -4.02
N GLN A 7 27.27 1.48 -3.11
CA GLN A 7 26.38 0.49 -2.84
C GLN A 7 25.16 1.06 -2.33
N VAL A 8 24.21 1.24 -3.17
CA VAL A 8 22.92 1.72 -2.77
C VAL A 8 22.24 0.61 -2.02
N THR A 9 21.97 0.84 -0.78
CA THR A 9 21.16 -0.08 -0.02
C THR A 9 19.73 0.10 -0.45
N THR A 10 19.09 -0.97 -0.85
CA THR A 10 17.66 -0.94 -1.20
C THR A 10 16.92 -1.93 -0.32
N ILE A 11 15.61 -1.79 -0.30
CA ILE A 11 14.73 -2.66 0.47
C ILE A 11 13.90 -3.48 -0.51
N ASP A 12 13.88 -4.80 -0.31
CA ASP A 12 13.02 -5.71 -1.06
C ASP A 12 11.58 -5.50 -0.56
N MET A 13 10.75 -4.94 -1.40
CA MET A 13 9.40 -4.56 -1.01
C MET A 13 8.50 -5.75 -0.74
N SER A 14 8.73 -6.89 -1.39
CA SER A 14 7.91 -8.07 -1.09
C SER A 14 8.09 -8.50 0.35
N ARG A 15 9.32 -8.45 0.85
CA ARG A 15 9.63 -8.81 2.22
C ARG A 15 9.14 -7.73 3.18
N TYR A 16 9.40 -6.48 2.88
CA TYR A 16 9.03 -5.37 3.76
C TYR A 16 7.52 -5.28 3.92
N ILE A 17 6.78 -5.33 2.81
CA ILE A 17 5.32 -5.28 2.84
C ILE A 17 4.77 -6.50 3.54
N GLY A 18 5.33 -7.67 3.27
CA GLY A 18 4.89 -8.91 3.92
C GLY A 18 5.02 -8.85 5.43
N GLU A 19 6.14 -8.33 5.93
CA GLU A 19 6.34 -8.17 7.37
C GLU A 19 5.40 -7.13 7.95
N LEU A 20 5.19 -6.03 7.26
CA LEU A 20 4.29 -4.98 7.71
C LEU A 20 2.86 -5.50 7.83
N ILE A 21 2.41 -6.23 6.81
CA ILE A 21 1.06 -6.81 6.82
C ILE A 21 0.93 -7.84 7.94
N GLY A 22 1.97 -8.64 8.17
CA GLY A 22 1.98 -9.59 9.28
C GLY A 22 1.81 -8.91 10.63
N ASP A 23 2.52 -7.81 10.84
CA ASP A 23 2.44 -7.05 12.08
C ASP A 23 1.07 -6.40 12.25
N LEU A 24 0.55 -5.81 11.18
CA LEU A 24 -0.78 -5.20 11.23
C LEU A 24 -1.87 -6.26 11.48
N GLY A 25 -1.76 -7.40 10.81
CA GLY A 25 -2.71 -8.49 11.00
C GLY A 25 -2.73 -8.99 12.44
N SER A 26 -1.55 -9.11 13.06
CA SER A 26 -1.47 -9.50 14.46
C SER A 26 -2.17 -8.49 15.36
N SER A 27 -2.06 -7.22 15.04
CA SER A 27 -2.68 -6.15 15.80
C SER A 27 -4.20 -6.11 15.60
N MET A 28 -4.66 -6.43 14.39
CA MET A 28 -6.08 -6.35 14.04
C MET A 28 -6.87 -7.59 14.47
N GLY A 29 -6.19 -8.69 14.70
CA GLY A 29 -6.82 -9.93 15.14
C GLY A 29 -6.80 -11.02 14.09
N PRO A 30 -6.99 -12.29 14.51
CA PRO A 30 -6.80 -13.43 13.61
C PRO A 30 -7.77 -13.45 12.43
N ASP A 31 -8.98 -12.94 12.60
CA ASP A 31 -9.95 -12.94 11.50
C ASP A 31 -9.52 -12.00 10.38
N TRP A 32 -8.99 -10.83 10.73
CA TRP A 32 -8.44 -9.93 9.72
C TRP A 32 -7.18 -10.52 9.09
N ALA A 33 -6.30 -11.07 9.91
CA ALA A 33 -5.06 -11.67 9.40
C ALA A 33 -5.37 -12.76 8.37
N ALA A 34 -6.38 -13.58 8.63
CA ALA A 34 -6.76 -14.66 7.73
C ALA A 34 -7.44 -14.14 6.46
N ALA A 35 -7.99 -12.94 6.49
CA ALA A 35 -8.73 -12.38 5.35
C ALA A 35 -7.84 -11.62 4.37
N ILE A 36 -6.58 -11.37 4.71
CA ILE A 36 -5.68 -10.61 3.86
C ILE A 36 -4.95 -11.54 2.90
N GLU A 37 -5.06 -11.26 1.60
CA GLU A 37 -4.31 -11.95 0.56
C GLU A 37 -3.29 -11.01 -0.03
N THR A 38 -2.12 -11.53 -0.37
CA THR A 38 -1.04 -10.69 -0.92
C THR A 38 -0.50 -11.28 -2.20
N ASP A 39 -0.03 -10.38 -3.08
CA ASP A 39 0.64 -10.73 -4.32
C ASP A 39 1.75 -9.70 -4.51
N LEU A 40 2.96 -10.05 -4.10
CA LEU A 40 4.04 -9.09 -3.93
C LEU A 40 5.24 -9.44 -4.79
N ASP A 41 5.58 -8.57 -5.74
CA ASP A 41 6.78 -8.71 -6.55
C ASP A 41 8.01 -8.26 -5.76
N PRO A 42 9.17 -8.89 -6.01
CA PRO A 42 10.40 -8.54 -5.29
C PRO A 42 11.07 -7.30 -5.89
N VAL A 43 10.43 -6.17 -5.77
CA VAL A 43 10.92 -4.90 -6.28
C VAL A 43 11.75 -4.23 -5.19
N CYS A 44 12.96 -3.81 -5.53
CA CYS A 44 13.85 -3.16 -4.55
C CYS A 44 13.77 -1.66 -4.68
N ILE A 45 13.57 -0.99 -3.56
CA ILE A 45 13.32 0.45 -3.51
C ILE A 45 14.20 1.07 -2.42
N GLU A 46 14.62 2.29 -2.65
CA GLU A 46 15.44 3.07 -1.72
C GLU A 46 14.70 3.21 -0.37
N PRO A 47 15.43 3.11 0.75
CA PRO A 47 14.78 2.99 2.07
C PRO A 47 13.81 4.11 2.43
N GLY A 48 14.13 5.35 2.12
CA GLY A 48 13.23 6.46 2.44
C GLY A 48 11.91 6.35 1.71
N ARG A 49 11.96 5.96 0.44
CA ARG A 49 10.76 5.77 -0.36
C ARG A 49 9.98 4.54 0.12
N ALA A 50 10.71 3.48 0.50
CA ALA A 50 10.06 2.28 1.02
C ALA A 50 9.25 2.58 2.28
N ILE A 51 9.80 3.37 3.18
CA ILE A 51 9.10 3.75 4.41
C ILE A 51 7.85 4.56 4.08
N THR A 52 7.95 5.49 3.14
CA THR A 52 6.81 6.29 2.72
C THR A 52 5.70 5.42 2.14
N ILE A 53 6.07 4.44 1.31
CA ILE A 53 5.11 3.48 0.75
C ILE A 53 4.44 2.69 1.88
N GLY A 54 5.22 2.26 2.87
CA GLY A 54 4.68 1.51 4.01
C GLY A 54 3.69 2.32 4.83
N LEU A 55 3.94 3.60 5.00
CA LEU A 55 3.01 4.48 5.71
C LEU A 55 1.70 4.64 4.95
N ILE A 56 1.78 4.80 3.63
CA ILE A 56 0.57 4.88 2.80
C ILE A 56 -0.22 3.58 2.92
N LEU A 57 0.46 2.45 2.79
CA LEU A 57 -0.19 1.14 2.89
C LEU A 57 -0.89 0.96 4.22
N THR A 58 -0.21 1.34 5.32
CA THR A 58 -0.79 1.22 6.66
C THR A 58 -2.10 2.02 6.74
N GLU A 59 -2.10 3.25 6.23
CA GLU A 59 -3.29 4.08 6.25
C GLU A 59 -4.42 3.49 5.41
N LEU A 60 -4.08 2.92 4.26
CA LEU A 60 -5.09 2.29 3.40
C LEU A 60 -5.69 1.06 4.06
N ILE A 61 -4.89 0.27 4.75
CA ILE A 61 -5.37 -0.91 5.45
C ILE A 61 -6.28 -0.50 6.62
N ILE A 62 -5.87 0.51 7.38
CA ILE A 62 -6.68 1.02 8.48
C ILE A 62 -8.02 1.56 7.97
N ASN A 63 -8.00 2.26 6.84
CA ASN A 63 -9.23 2.76 6.24
C ASN A 63 -10.15 1.62 5.84
N ALA A 64 -9.61 0.57 5.24
CA ALA A 64 -10.42 -0.60 4.88
C ALA A 64 -11.01 -1.25 6.13
N GLN A 65 -10.21 -1.37 7.20
CA GLN A 65 -10.68 -1.92 8.46
C GLN A 65 -11.85 -1.13 9.01
N LYS A 66 -11.78 0.20 8.92
CA LYS A 66 -12.83 1.05 9.48
C LYS A 66 -14.11 1.06 8.64
N TYR A 67 -13.98 1.03 7.33
CA TYR A 67 -15.08 1.44 6.48
C TYR A 67 -15.62 0.36 5.54
N ALA A 68 -14.85 -0.68 5.25
CA ALA A 68 -15.25 -1.60 4.21
C ALA A 68 -16.41 -2.50 4.63
N TYR A 69 -16.39 -2.99 5.86
CA TYR A 69 -17.30 -4.07 6.27
C TYR A 69 -18.05 -3.75 7.57
N GLY A 70 -18.28 -2.49 7.84
CA GLY A 70 -19.02 -2.10 9.04
C GLY A 70 -18.32 -2.48 10.32
N GLY A 71 -17.00 -2.48 10.33
CA GLY A 71 -16.19 -2.83 11.48
C GLY A 71 -15.93 -4.31 11.65
N LYS A 72 -16.41 -5.14 10.73
CA LYS A 72 -16.18 -6.59 10.77
C LYS A 72 -15.08 -6.97 9.78
N PRO A 73 -14.39 -8.10 10.01
CA PRO A 73 -13.40 -8.57 9.04
C PRO A 73 -14.04 -8.97 7.72
N GLY A 74 -13.26 -8.83 6.66
CA GLY A 74 -13.68 -9.24 5.33
C GLY A 74 -12.47 -9.28 4.41
N PRO A 75 -12.64 -9.79 3.18
CA PRO A 75 -11.53 -9.95 2.25
C PRO A 75 -10.82 -8.66 1.93
N LEU A 76 -9.49 -8.69 2.00
CA LEU A 76 -8.65 -7.56 1.68
C LEU A 76 -7.48 -8.10 0.85
N ARG A 77 -7.30 -7.57 -0.35
CA ARG A 77 -6.24 -8.00 -1.24
C ARG A 77 -5.23 -6.89 -1.43
N ILE A 78 -3.97 -7.21 -1.25
CA ILE A 78 -2.89 -6.27 -1.39
C ILE A 78 -1.91 -6.80 -2.43
N ALA A 79 -1.66 -6.00 -3.46
CA ALA A 79 -0.72 -6.35 -4.51
C ALA A 79 0.34 -5.27 -4.62
N PHE A 80 1.57 -5.70 -4.92
CA PHE A 80 2.67 -4.79 -5.21
C PHE A 80 3.38 -5.34 -6.43
N GLN A 81 3.31 -4.61 -7.53
CA GLN A 81 3.73 -5.14 -8.83
C GLN A 81 4.69 -4.20 -9.51
N GLU A 82 5.66 -4.78 -10.20
CA GLU A 82 6.55 -4.04 -11.07
C GLU A 82 5.84 -3.81 -12.39
N ASP A 83 5.92 -2.59 -12.91
CA ASP A 83 5.25 -2.19 -14.14
C ASP A 83 6.21 -1.27 -14.90
N GLY A 84 7.16 -1.87 -15.59
CA GLY A 84 8.23 -1.13 -16.26
C GLY A 84 9.09 -0.38 -15.25
N ALA A 85 9.23 0.93 -15.43
CA ALA A 85 10.00 1.77 -14.52
C ALA A 85 9.20 2.16 -13.27
N PHE A 86 7.94 1.71 -13.16
CA PHE A 86 7.05 2.07 -12.07
C PHE A 86 6.70 0.86 -11.23
N PHE A 87 6.27 1.10 -10.01
CA PHE A 87 5.56 0.10 -9.23
C PHE A 87 4.09 0.49 -9.17
N ARG A 88 3.25 -0.50 -8.93
CA ARG A 88 1.83 -0.30 -8.70
C ARG A 88 1.46 -1.06 -7.43
N MET A 89 0.93 -0.34 -6.44
CA MET A 89 0.45 -0.97 -5.22
C MET A 89 -1.07 -0.82 -5.18
N THR A 90 -1.76 -1.94 -5.00
CA THR A 90 -3.21 -1.98 -4.99
C THR A 90 -3.70 -2.50 -3.66
N VAL A 91 -4.70 -1.84 -3.09
CA VAL A 91 -5.39 -2.32 -1.89
C VAL A 91 -6.86 -2.39 -2.25
N GLU A 92 -7.43 -3.60 -2.23
CA GLU A 92 -8.80 -3.84 -2.68
C GLU A 92 -9.63 -4.50 -1.60
N ASP A 93 -10.85 -4.02 -1.43
CA ASP A 93 -11.84 -4.69 -0.59
C ASP A 93 -13.10 -4.98 -1.40
N GLU A 94 -14.01 -5.77 -0.81
CA GLU A 94 -15.28 -6.12 -1.42
C GLU A 94 -16.43 -5.60 -0.58
N GLY A 95 -16.19 -4.56 0.18
CA GLY A 95 -17.16 -4.02 1.10
C GLY A 95 -18.21 -3.16 0.43
N ALA A 96 -18.75 -2.24 1.19
CA ALA A 96 -19.87 -1.43 0.71
C ALA A 96 -19.48 -0.45 -0.40
N GLY A 97 -18.23 -0.01 -0.44
CA GLY A 97 -17.78 0.92 -1.48
C GLY A 97 -18.26 2.35 -1.32
N GLY A 98 -19.28 2.57 -0.56
CA GLY A 98 -19.88 3.88 -0.44
C GLY A 98 -19.06 4.90 0.30
N HIS A 99 -17.96 4.49 0.84
CA HIS A 99 -17.05 5.35 1.56
C HIS A 99 -16.05 6.07 0.66
N LEU A 100 -16.22 5.91 -0.63
CA LEU A 100 -15.42 6.64 -1.58
C LEU A 100 -15.59 8.11 -1.39
N ALA A 101 -15.18 8.83 -2.31
CA ALA A 101 -15.44 10.23 -2.43
C ALA A 101 -14.72 11.06 -1.41
N GLY A 102 -13.69 10.53 -0.87
CA GLY A 102 -12.82 11.33 -0.06
C GLY A 102 -13.37 11.72 1.29
N LYS A 103 -14.42 11.09 1.70
CA LYS A 103 -14.90 11.41 3.03
C LYS A 103 -14.05 10.71 4.05
N GLY A 104 -13.01 11.37 4.49
CA GLY A 104 -12.02 10.78 5.33
C GLY A 104 -10.99 10.00 4.56
N PHE A 105 -11.23 9.70 3.31
CA PHE A 105 -10.23 9.13 2.46
C PHE A 105 -9.45 10.22 1.82
N GLY A 106 -8.33 9.92 1.34
CA GLY A 106 -7.47 10.91 0.77
C GLY A 106 -7.12 11.92 1.83
N SER A 107 -6.89 11.43 3.02
CA SER A 107 -6.49 12.30 4.12
C SER A 107 -5.32 13.16 3.68
N MET A 108 -5.12 14.28 4.37
CA MET A 108 -3.99 15.14 4.12
C MET A 108 -2.68 14.38 4.21
N MET A 109 -2.63 13.41 5.13
CA MET A 109 -1.43 12.61 5.30
C MET A 109 -1.15 11.76 4.07
N ILE A 110 -2.16 11.08 3.54
CA ILE A 110 -1.98 10.26 2.35
C ILE A 110 -1.54 11.15 1.17
N LYS A 111 -2.20 12.27 0.98
CA LYS A 111 -1.85 13.19 -0.10
C LYS A 111 -0.42 13.67 0.01
N SER A 112 0.01 14.01 1.23
CA SER A 112 1.37 14.47 1.47
C SER A 112 2.38 13.38 1.16
N LEU A 113 2.11 12.16 1.60
CA LEU A 113 3.02 11.03 1.38
C LEU A 113 3.12 10.68 -0.11
N VAL A 114 1.99 10.70 -0.81
CA VAL A 114 1.98 10.47 -2.26
C VAL A 114 2.79 11.55 -2.97
N GLY A 115 2.66 12.79 -2.52
CA GLY A 115 3.45 13.89 -3.07
C GLY A 115 4.95 13.69 -2.88
N GLN A 116 5.36 13.14 -1.74
CA GLN A 116 6.78 12.85 -1.50
C GLN A 116 7.33 11.82 -2.47
N LEU A 117 6.47 10.96 -3.00
CA LEU A 117 6.88 9.95 -3.98
C LEU A 117 6.76 10.46 -5.42
N ASP A 118 6.27 11.67 -5.63
CA ASP A 118 5.89 12.13 -6.97
C ASP A 118 4.97 11.10 -7.64
N GLY A 119 4.09 10.52 -6.86
CA GLY A 119 3.22 9.45 -7.33
C GLY A 119 1.81 9.92 -7.59
N THR A 120 0.98 8.97 -7.97
CA THR A 120 -0.46 9.18 -8.13
C THR A 120 -1.20 8.15 -7.31
N ILE A 121 -2.40 8.52 -6.85
CA ILE A 121 -3.26 7.61 -6.15
C ILE A 121 -4.66 7.75 -6.71
N ASP A 122 -5.27 6.61 -7.05
CA ASP A 122 -6.63 6.55 -7.59
C ASP A 122 -7.50 5.72 -6.69
N TYR A 123 -8.75 6.17 -6.49
CA TYR A 123 -9.75 5.45 -5.74
C TYR A 123 -10.84 5.03 -6.72
N ARG A 124 -11.06 3.72 -6.86
CA ARG A 124 -11.97 3.18 -7.86
C ARG A 124 -13.05 2.34 -7.20
N ASP A 125 -14.30 2.63 -7.59
CA ASP A 125 -15.45 1.83 -7.14
C ASP A 125 -15.39 0.48 -7.84
N ARG A 126 -15.52 -0.61 -7.08
CA ARG A 126 -15.53 -1.97 -7.62
C ARG A 126 -16.93 -2.54 -7.76
N ALA A 127 -17.92 -1.89 -7.15
CA ALA A 127 -19.35 -2.27 -7.19
C ALA A 127 -19.59 -3.77 -6.94
N PRO A 128 -19.33 -4.35 -5.76
CA PRO A 128 -19.05 -3.64 -4.51
C PRO A 128 -17.58 -3.53 -4.24
N GLY A 129 -17.24 -2.61 -3.33
CA GLY A 129 -15.91 -2.48 -2.80
C GLY A 129 -15.17 -1.29 -3.34
N LEU A 130 -13.91 -1.21 -2.95
CA LEU A 130 -13.01 -0.11 -3.30
C LEU A 130 -11.67 -0.69 -3.71
N SER A 131 -11.10 -0.15 -4.78
CA SER A 131 -9.73 -0.45 -5.19
C SER A 131 -8.95 0.84 -5.15
N VAL A 132 -7.89 0.88 -4.34
CA VAL A 132 -7.00 2.03 -4.25
C VAL A 132 -5.69 1.66 -4.91
N VAL A 133 -5.26 2.47 -5.87
CA VAL A 133 -4.04 2.18 -6.64
C VAL A 133 -3.05 3.32 -6.48
N LEU A 134 -1.90 3.00 -5.92
CA LEU A 134 -0.76 3.92 -5.81
C LEU A 134 0.24 3.54 -6.90
N ARG A 135 0.71 4.52 -7.64
CA ARG A 135 1.70 4.30 -8.69
C ARG A 135 2.79 5.35 -8.59
N SER A 136 4.02 4.94 -8.67
CA SER A 136 5.16 5.83 -8.69
C SER A 136 6.36 5.13 -9.31
N ARG A 137 7.42 5.89 -9.57
CA ARG A 137 8.63 5.31 -10.14
C ARG A 137 9.34 4.45 -9.10
N ILE A 138 9.95 3.37 -9.57
CA ILE A 138 10.79 2.53 -8.72
C ILE A 138 12.01 3.33 -8.30
N ASP A 139 12.70 3.94 -9.27
CA ASP A 139 13.85 4.80 -8.99
C ASP A 139 13.44 6.26 -9.18
N PRO A 140 13.74 7.11 -8.21
CA PRO A 140 13.39 8.52 -8.36
C PRO A 140 14.21 9.15 -9.50
N LEU A 141 13.59 10.12 -10.14
CA LEU A 141 14.32 10.92 -11.12
C LEU A 141 15.33 11.80 -10.39
N VAL A 142 16.48 11.94 -10.95
CA VAL A 142 17.55 12.72 -10.34
C VAL A 142 17.54 14.14 -10.88
#